data_2180a1aa4817cbd64630694667b039dc
#
_entry.id   2180a1aa4817cbd64630694667b039dc
#
_cell.length_a   1.000
_cell.length_b   1.000
_cell.length_c   1.000
_cell.angle_alpha   90.00
_cell.angle_beta   90.00
_cell.angle_gamma   90.00
#
_symmetry.space_group_name_H-M   'P 1'
#
loop_
_entity.id
_entity.type
_entity.pdbx_description
1 polymer ?
#
loop_
_entity_poly.entity_id
_entity_poly.type
_entity_poly.pdbx_seq_one_letter_code
_entity_poly.pdbx_strand_id
1 'polypeptide(L)'
;MAIAARLLLPGLLLAAAVLLAACGEANGDSEKDGKDAVPAVPVEVATTQRAEMAALYSGTAPVESDRKAFVMPKVQGEIRQVLADEGQRVKAGQVLARLDGDKLRLEVALNEATMRKLERDYNRNLELQQQGLVSATALDNLKYELEAAKASWELARLQLSYCDIRSPIAGTVTQRLDVVKVGNTVTPVGGVIESADSSLFVVEDLDTLMLRVNVPERELAKLSVGQPAALSFDAVPGRAFRGEISLISPYVSADTATFSVRIRVTETGGLLRPGMFARVAIVYERKPDALQIPRTALLDSEGPPKVFVVKDGKAAERAVKLGLSNGAWIEVTEGLKDGEQVVVVGQGAVKPGAAVRVVNSSARPAAIQLPAATG
;
A
#
# COMPACT_ATOMS: atom_id res chain seq x y z
N MET A 1 -47.16 8.57 -34.60
CA MET A 1 -47.98 7.49 -35.17
C MET A 1 -48.23 6.55 -34.01
N ALA A 2 -49.40 6.68 -33.32
CA ALA A 2 -50.68 6.09 -33.70
C ALA A 2 -50.59 4.58 -33.53
N ILE A 3 -51.39 3.85 -32.77
CA ILE A 3 -52.81 3.84 -32.45
C ILE A 3 -52.95 2.66 -31.45
N ALA A 4 -53.55 2.79 -30.25
CA ALA A 4 -54.92 2.42 -29.94
C ALA A 4 -55.16 0.90 -29.91
N ALA A 5 -55.91 0.28 -29.07
CA ALA A 5 -57.12 0.55 -28.33
C ALA A 5 -57.47 -0.72 -27.52
N ARG A 6 -57.98 -0.55 -26.29
CA ARG A 6 -59.42 -0.75 -25.96
C ARG A 6 -59.92 -2.16 -25.75
N LEU A 7 -60.49 -2.34 -24.55
CA LEU A 7 -61.83 -2.82 -24.13
C LEU A 7 -61.90 -4.34 -23.92
N LEU A 8 -62.41 -4.90 -22.80
CA LEU A 8 -63.74 -4.83 -22.24
C LEU A 8 -63.84 -5.61 -20.92
N LEU A 9 -64.47 -5.02 -19.94
CA LEU A 9 -65.30 -5.62 -18.88
C LEU A 9 -66.59 -6.22 -19.55
N PRO A 10 -67.50 -6.93 -18.88
CA PRO A 10 -67.82 -7.11 -17.48
C PRO A 10 -68.48 -8.45 -17.07
N GLY A 11 -68.84 -8.55 -15.82
CA GLY A 11 -70.02 -9.26 -15.33
C GLY A 11 -69.74 -10.59 -14.63
N LEU A 12 -70.24 -10.94 -13.52
CA LEU A 12 -71.57 -10.96 -13.07
C LEU A 12 -71.64 -11.24 -11.55
N LEU A 13 -72.50 -10.53 -10.95
CA LEU A 13 -73.12 -10.59 -9.63
C LEU A 13 -73.89 -11.89 -9.31
N LEU A 14 -74.02 -12.13 -8.01
CA LEU A 14 -75.24 -12.58 -7.30
C LEU A 14 -75.27 -14.02 -6.76
N ALA A 15 -75.56 -14.09 -5.57
CA ALA A 15 -76.59 -14.79 -4.77
C ALA A 15 -75.98 -15.56 -3.60
N ALA A 16 -76.21 -15.10 -2.42
CA ALA A 16 -77.37 -15.21 -1.49
C ALA A 16 -77.17 -16.39 -0.53
N ALA A 17 -76.95 -16.09 0.71
CA ALA A 17 -77.86 -15.89 1.83
C ALA A 17 -78.42 -17.18 2.47
N VAL A 18 -78.27 -17.21 3.79
CA VAL A 18 -79.15 -17.82 4.80
C VAL A 18 -78.98 -19.32 5.10
N LEU A 19 -78.53 -19.63 6.29
CA LEU A 19 -79.38 -20.33 7.30
C LEU A 19 -78.73 -20.25 8.72
N LEU A 20 -79.63 -19.80 9.60
CA LEU A 20 -79.45 -19.61 11.03
C LEU A 20 -79.64 -20.92 11.82
N ALA A 21 -79.02 -20.92 13.01
CA ALA A 21 -79.46 -21.45 14.28
C ALA A 21 -79.28 -22.95 14.57
N ALA A 22 -78.51 -23.21 15.62
CA ALA A 22 -79.02 -24.01 16.74
C ALA A 22 -78.13 -23.78 17.98
N CYS A 23 -78.73 -23.36 19.05
CA CYS A 23 -78.24 -23.24 20.44
C CYS A 23 -77.75 -24.54 21.00
N GLY A 24 -76.81 -24.47 21.90
CA GLY A 24 -76.36 -25.52 22.84
C GLY A 24 -75.56 -24.92 23.96
N GLU A 25 -76.23 -24.53 25.03
CA GLU A 25 -75.60 -24.21 26.31
C GLU A 25 -75.00 -25.50 26.90
N ALA A 26 -73.73 -25.39 27.36
CA ALA A 26 -73.22 -26.27 28.43
C ALA A 26 -72.15 -25.46 29.21
N ASN A 27 -72.54 -25.13 30.42
CA ASN A 27 -71.67 -24.66 31.50
C ASN A 27 -70.49 -25.61 31.73
N GLY A 28 -69.36 -25.00 31.95
CA GLY A 28 -68.15 -25.70 32.42
C GLY A 28 -67.14 -24.70 32.94
N ASP A 29 -67.28 -24.28 34.17
CA ASP A 29 -66.28 -23.63 34.96
C ASP A 29 -64.94 -24.39 34.85
N SER A 30 -63.91 -23.71 34.41
CA SER A 30 -62.53 -24.02 34.71
C SER A 30 -61.73 -22.75 34.72
N GLU A 31 -61.73 -22.11 35.86
CA GLU A 31 -60.64 -21.23 36.28
C GLU A 31 -59.31 -21.98 36.10
N LYS A 32 -58.56 -21.61 35.07
CA LYS A 32 -57.12 -21.89 35.02
C LYS A 32 -56.40 -20.58 34.89
N ASP A 33 -55.82 -20.24 36.01
CA ASP A 33 -54.73 -19.32 36.23
C ASP A 33 -53.72 -19.46 35.05
N GLY A 34 -53.96 -18.74 33.99
CA GLY A 34 -53.06 -18.55 32.84
C GLY A 34 -52.32 -17.24 33.08
N LYS A 35 -51.22 -17.28 33.86
CA LYS A 35 -50.21 -16.25 33.75
C LYS A 35 -49.96 -16.02 32.26
N ASP A 36 -50.30 -14.82 31.78
CA ASP A 36 -49.89 -14.33 30.44
C ASP A 36 -48.35 -14.44 30.35
N ALA A 37 -47.88 -15.56 29.85
CA ALA A 37 -46.47 -15.72 29.50
C ALA A 37 -46.22 -14.82 28.31
N VAL A 38 -45.66 -13.63 28.55
CA VAL A 38 -45.16 -12.73 27.51
C VAL A 38 -44.29 -13.55 26.58
N PRO A 39 -44.63 -13.65 25.28
CA PRO A 39 -43.87 -14.49 24.35
C PRO A 39 -42.40 -14.09 24.36
N ALA A 40 -41.54 -15.06 24.69
CA ALA A 40 -40.11 -14.82 24.75
C ALA A 40 -39.55 -14.43 23.38
N VAL A 41 -38.90 -13.28 23.31
CA VAL A 41 -38.29 -12.74 22.06
C VAL A 41 -37.14 -13.64 21.63
N PRO A 42 -37.13 -14.16 20.41
CA PRO A 42 -36.00 -14.94 19.90
C PRO A 42 -34.79 -14.03 19.70
N VAL A 43 -33.65 -14.43 20.25
CA VAL A 43 -32.38 -13.67 20.15
C VAL A 43 -31.21 -14.59 19.87
N GLU A 44 -30.22 -14.08 19.15
CA GLU A 44 -28.90 -14.72 19.09
C GLU A 44 -27.96 -14.07 20.10
N VAL A 45 -27.13 -14.88 20.72
CA VAL A 45 -26.19 -14.44 21.72
C VAL A 45 -24.75 -14.79 21.37
N ALA A 46 -23.81 -13.96 21.83
CA ALA A 46 -22.39 -14.30 21.86
C ALA A 46 -21.94 -14.35 23.34
N THR A 47 -21.07 -15.30 23.64
CA THR A 47 -20.46 -15.37 24.96
C THR A 47 -19.24 -14.44 25.00
N THR A 48 -19.17 -13.61 26.02
CA THR A 48 -17.98 -12.79 26.28
C THR A 48 -16.80 -13.70 26.60
N GLN A 49 -15.65 -13.42 26.05
CA GLN A 49 -14.44 -14.21 26.28
C GLN A 49 -13.21 -13.33 26.35
N ARG A 50 -12.21 -13.77 27.08
CA ARG A 50 -10.91 -13.15 27.12
C ARG A 50 -10.03 -13.70 26.00
N ALA A 51 -9.45 -12.82 25.21
CA ALA A 51 -8.51 -13.22 24.17
C ALA A 51 -7.59 -12.06 23.83
N GLU A 52 -6.51 -12.36 23.11
CA GLU A 52 -5.63 -11.32 22.58
C GLU A 52 -6.41 -10.40 21.63
N MET A 53 -6.28 -9.09 21.85
CA MET A 53 -6.80 -8.06 20.98
C MET A 53 -5.68 -7.12 20.55
N ALA A 54 -5.65 -6.79 19.26
CA ALA A 54 -4.75 -5.79 18.75
C ALA A 54 -5.57 -4.67 18.08
N ALA A 55 -5.25 -3.45 18.45
CA ALA A 55 -5.70 -2.29 17.74
C ALA A 55 -4.74 -2.04 16.57
N LEU A 56 -5.29 -1.81 15.39
CA LEU A 56 -4.51 -1.68 14.17
C LEU A 56 -5.02 -0.55 13.29
N TYR A 57 -4.11 0.10 12.62
CA TYR A 57 -4.41 0.97 11.49
C TYR A 57 -4.41 0.12 10.21
N SER A 58 -5.47 0.21 9.42
CA SER A 58 -5.57 -0.49 8.13
C SER A 58 -5.55 0.53 6.98
N GLY A 59 -4.73 0.26 5.99
CA GLY A 59 -4.62 1.07 4.79
C GLY A 59 -4.18 0.23 3.59
N THR A 60 -4.12 0.84 2.42
CA THR A 60 -3.60 0.23 1.19
C THR A 60 -2.48 1.08 0.63
N ALA A 61 -1.46 0.44 0.07
CA ALA A 61 -0.35 1.13 -0.58
C ALA A 61 0.27 0.28 -1.70
N PRO A 62 0.82 0.92 -2.75
CA PRO A 62 1.61 0.22 -3.74
C PRO A 62 2.97 -0.18 -3.16
N VAL A 63 3.49 -1.30 -3.64
CA VAL A 63 4.88 -1.69 -3.43
C VAL A 63 5.77 -0.84 -4.31
N GLU A 64 6.81 -0.27 -3.73
CA GLU A 64 7.84 0.49 -4.42
C GLU A 64 9.20 -0.15 -4.16
N SER A 65 10.14 0.02 -5.07
CA SER A 65 11.55 -0.27 -4.80
C SER A 65 12.16 0.88 -4.01
N ASP A 66 12.98 0.58 -3.01
CA ASP A 66 13.74 1.61 -2.28
C ASP A 66 14.78 2.29 -3.16
N ARG A 67 15.33 1.55 -4.14
CA ARG A 67 16.32 2.06 -5.10
C ARG A 67 15.84 1.85 -6.52
N LYS A 68 15.45 2.94 -7.16
CA LYS A 68 14.98 3.01 -8.54
C LYS A 68 15.84 4.00 -9.32
N ALA A 69 16.26 3.63 -10.50
CA ALA A 69 17.02 4.50 -11.38
C ALA A 69 16.40 4.56 -12.78
N PHE A 70 16.19 5.79 -13.25
CA PHE A 70 15.80 6.08 -14.62
C PHE A 70 17.05 6.30 -15.45
N VAL A 71 17.29 5.46 -16.44
CA VAL A 71 18.49 5.52 -17.29
C VAL A 71 18.16 6.27 -18.55
N MET A 72 18.69 7.48 -18.67
CA MET A 72 18.46 8.38 -19.81
C MET A 72 19.72 8.51 -20.67
N PRO A 73 19.60 8.79 -21.98
CA PRO A 73 20.73 9.10 -22.82
C PRO A 73 21.29 10.48 -22.45
N LYS A 74 22.62 10.61 -22.38
CA LYS A 74 23.32 11.88 -22.11
C LYS A 74 23.81 12.56 -23.38
N VAL A 75 23.85 11.81 -24.48
CA VAL A 75 24.21 12.29 -25.83
C VAL A 75 23.19 11.75 -26.82
N GLN A 76 23.02 12.47 -27.93
CA GLN A 76 22.22 12.00 -29.04
C GLN A 76 23.00 10.97 -29.85
N GLY A 77 22.33 9.90 -30.27
CA GLY A 77 22.93 8.89 -31.14
C GLY A 77 21.95 7.79 -31.55
N GLU A 78 22.33 7.07 -32.61
CA GLU A 78 21.63 5.88 -33.06
C GLU A 78 22.01 4.68 -32.15
N ILE A 79 21.05 3.86 -31.78
CA ILE A 79 21.31 2.64 -30.99
C ILE A 79 21.93 1.59 -31.89
N ARG A 80 23.17 1.23 -31.60
CA ARG A 80 23.94 0.20 -32.35
C ARG A 80 23.76 -1.20 -31.76
N GLN A 81 23.63 -1.29 -30.44
CA GLN A 81 23.45 -2.55 -29.73
C GLN A 81 22.55 -2.36 -28.49
N VAL A 82 21.70 -3.34 -28.25
CA VAL A 82 20.94 -3.49 -26.99
C VAL A 82 21.49 -4.72 -26.30
N LEU A 83 21.99 -4.55 -25.06
CA LEU A 83 22.73 -5.58 -24.30
C LEU A 83 21.98 -6.06 -23.06
N ALA A 84 20.87 -5.39 -22.70
CA ALA A 84 20.02 -5.79 -21.59
C ALA A 84 18.56 -5.72 -21.99
N ASP A 85 17.77 -6.64 -21.45
CA ASP A 85 16.33 -6.71 -21.67
C ASP A 85 15.57 -6.70 -20.34
N GLU A 86 14.24 -6.53 -20.40
CA GLU A 86 13.35 -6.60 -19.25
C GLU A 86 13.50 -7.94 -18.51
N GLY A 87 13.45 -7.88 -17.19
CA GLY A 87 13.63 -9.04 -16.32
C GLY A 87 15.09 -9.41 -16.05
N GLN A 88 16.07 -8.85 -16.77
CA GLN A 88 17.48 -9.18 -16.55
C GLN A 88 18.05 -8.46 -15.33
N ARG A 89 18.84 -9.19 -14.55
CA ARG A 89 19.59 -8.63 -13.43
C ARG A 89 20.90 -8.02 -13.94
N VAL A 90 21.16 -6.77 -13.54
CA VAL A 90 22.32 -5.98 -13.99
C VAL A 90 23.09 -5.44 -12.79
N LYS A 91 24.40 -5.21 -13.01
CA LYS A 91 25.31 -4.62 -12.00
C LYS A 91 25.40 -3.12 -12.20
N ALA A 92 25.76 -2.39 -11.15
CA ALA A 92 26.13 -0.97 -11.28
C ALA A 92 27.28 -0.81 -12.27
N GLY A 93 27.18 0.16 -13.19
CA GLY A 93 28.14 0.39 -14.28
C GLY A 93 28.00 -0.54 -15.49
N GLN A 94 27.13 -1.57 -15.44
CA GLN A 94 26.92 -2.47 -16.59
C GLN A 94 26.33 -1.72 -17.77
N VAL A 95 26.84 -1.97 -18.99
CA VAL A 95 26.33 -1.39 -20.23
C VAL A 95 25.02 -2.08 -20.59
N LEU A 96 23.97 -1.28 -20.79
CA LEU A 96 22.63 -1.74 -21.16
C LEU A 96 22.38 -1.60 -22.67
N ALA A 97 22.91 -0.54 -23.27
CA ALA A 97 22.87 -0.30 -24.71
C ALA A 97 24.09 0.51 -25.15
N ARG A 98 24.41 0.44 -26.42
CA ARG A 98 25.45 1.26 -27.04
C ARG A 98 24.89 2.09 -28.17
N LEU A 99 25.25 3.37 -28.16
CA LEU A 99 25.01 4.28 -29.25
C LEU A 99 26.17 4.27 -30.26
N ASP A 100 25.89 4.71 -31.46
CA ASP A 100 26.93 4.99 -32.45
C ASP A 100 27.80 6.15 -31.94
N GLY A 101 29.07 5.86 -31.73
CA GLY A 101 30.08 6.82 -31.28
C GLY A 101 31.15 7.14 -32.31
N ASP A 102 30.99 6.77 -33.59
CA ASP A 102 32.06 6.92 -34.58
C ASP A 102 32.50 8.37 -34.73
N LYS A 103 31.57 9.31 -34.79
CA LYS A 103 31.88 10.75 -34.84
C LYS A 103 32.63 11.22 -33.58
N LEU A 104 32.15 10.84 -32.39
CA LEU A 104 32.79 11.24 -31.14
C LEU A 104 34.16 10.58 -30.94
N ARG A 105 34.35 9.39 -31.51
CA ARG A 105 35.67 8.69 -31.50
C ARG A 105 36.70 9.44 -32.34
N LEU A 106 36.30 9.97 -33.52
CA LEU A 106 37.15 10.81 -34.35
C LEU A 106 37.46 12.16 -33.66
N GLU A 107 36.50 12.73 -32.95
CA GLU A 107 36.68 13.98 -32.20
C GLU A 107 37.69 13.79 -31.05
N VAL A 108 37.60 12.66 -30.31
CA VAL A 108 38.62 12.28 -29.30
C VAL A 108 39.99 12.18 -29.93
N ALA A 109 40.11 11.50 -31.08
CA ALA A 109 41.41 11.34 -31.77
C ALA A 109 42.00 12.68 -32.21
N LEU A 110 41.18 13.60 -32.71
CA LEU A 110 41.62 14.96 -33.12
C LEU A 110 42.13 15.78 -31.93
N ASN A 111 41.35 15.83 -30.83
CA ASN A 111 41.74 16.55 -29.62
C ASN A 111 42.98 15.92 -28.95
N GLU A 112 43.11 14.59 -28.96
CA GLU A 112 44.30 13.87 -28.48
C GLU A 112 45.54 14.24 -29.29
N ALA A 113 45.46 14.30 -30.62
CA ALA A 113 46.57 14.69 -31.44
C ALA A 113 47.01 16.14 -31.19
N THR A 114 46.07 17.05 -30.97
CA THR A 114 46.30 18.46 -30.63
C THR A 114 47.02 18.55 -29.25
N MET A 115 46.50 17.87 -28.25
CA MET A 115 47.08 17.83 -26.92
C MET A 115 48.52 17.29 -26.94
N ARG A 116 48.73 16.14 -27.61
CA ARG A 116 50.08 15.55 -27.77
C ARG A 116 51.07 16.44 -28.54
N LYS A 117 50.58 17.24 -29.52
CA LYS A 117 51.42 18.22 -30.18
C LYS A 117 51.88 19.29 -29.18
N LEU A 118 50.96 19.92 -28.47
CA LEU A 118 51.25 20.96 -27.49
C LEU A 118 52.13 20.46 -26.32
N GLU A 119 51.94 19.23 -25.90
CA GLU A 119 52.74 18.58 -24.86
C GLU A 119 54.21 18.45 -25.33
N ARG A 120 54.45 18.06 -26.58
CA ARG A 120 55.80 17.99 -27.15
C ARG A 120 56.43 19.37 -27.31
N ASP A 121 55.63 20.36 -27.73
CA ASP A 121 56.09 21.73 -27.89
C ASP A 121 56.43 22.36 -26.55
N TYR A 122 55.60 22.14 -25.52
CA TYR A 122 55.88 22.57 -24.13
C TYR A 122 57.15 21.93 -23.58
N ASN A 123 57.32 20.61 -23.67
CA ASN A 123 58.49 19.90 -23.19
C ASN A 123 59.77 20.38 -23.88
N ARG A 124 59.74 20.60 -25.21
CA ARG A 124 60.87 21.16 -25.95
C ARG A 124 61.21 22.58 -25.48
N ASN A 125 60.20 23.42 -25.28
CA ASN A 125 60.47 24.81 -24.84
C ASN A 125 60.88 24.85 -23.37
N LEU A 126 60.52 23.90 -22.54
CA LEU A 126 60.98 23.77 -21.18
C LEU A 126 62.51 23.49 -21.12
N GLU A 127 62.98 22.58 -22.00
CA GLU A 127 64.43 22.32 -22.15
C GLU A 127 65.19 23.53 -22.65
N LEU A 128 64.66 24.28 -23.65
CA LEU A 128 65.26 25.49 -24.19
C LEU A 128 65.25 26.63 -23.16
N GLN A 129 64.24 26.75 -22.33
CA GLN A 129 64.19 27.76 -21.26
C GLN A 129 65.27 27.52 -20.19
N GLN A 130 65.55 26.24 -19.85
CA GLN A 130 66.68 25.89 -18.96
C GLN A 130 68.02 26.32 -19.52
N GLN A 131 68.14 26.43 -20.84
CA GLN A 131 69.33 26.94 -21.55
C GLN A 131 69.30 28.48 -21.75
N GLY A 132 68.24 29.17 -21.25
CA GLY A 132 68.10 30.62 -21.41
C GLY A 132 67.66 31.07 -22.80
N LEU A 133 67.20 30.16 -23.67
CA LEU A 133 66.86 30.44 -25.07
C LEU A 133 65.39 30.84 -25.29
N VAL A 134 64.55 30.66 -24.28
CA VAL A 134 63.10 30.97 -24.33
C VAL A 134 62.72 31.75 -23.06
N SER A 135 61.83 32.74 -23.19
CA SER A 135 61.33 33.54 -22.08
C SER A 135 60.35 32.76 -21.21
N ALA A 136 60.30 33.06 -19.91
CA ALA A 136 59.34 32.45 -18.96
C ALA A 136 57.89 32.68 -19.44
N THR A 137 57.58 33.89 -19.91
CA THR A 137 56.24 34.21 -20.42
C THR A 137 55.81 33.34 -21.62
N ALA A 138 56.77 33.04 -22.55
CA ALA A 138 56.45 32.15 -23.66
C ALA A 138 56.18 30.72 -23.23
N LEU A 139 56.92 30.22 -22.22
CA LEU A 139 56.68 28.90 -21.64
C LEU A 139 55.36 28.85 -20.87
N ASP A 140 55.03 29.89 -20.10
CA ASP A 140 53.73 29.97 -19.39
C ASP A 140 52.56 29.96 -20.38
N ASN A 141 52.66 30.69 -21.50
CA ASN A 141 51.62 30.66 -22.55
C ASN A 141 51.39 29.23 -23.12
N LEU A 142 52.49 28.54 -23.46
CA LEU A 142 52.42 27.13 -23.91
C LEU A 142 51.85 26.20 -22.86
N LYS A 143 52.14 26.45 -21.58
CA LYS A 143 51.53 25.68 -20.48
C LYS A 143 50.00 25.83 -20.46
N TYR A 144 49.48 27.06 -20.55
CA TYR A 144 48.04 27.31 -20.56
C TYR A 144 47.38 26.75 -21.81
N GLU A 145 48.05 26.84 -22.99
CA GLU A 145 47.54 26.20 -24.22
C GLU A 145 47.43 24.66 -24.08
N LEU A 146 48.46 24.03 -23.47
CA LEU A 146 48.46 22.60 -23.17
C LEU A 146 47.35 22.23 -22.22
N GLU A 147 47.16 22.99 -21.14
CA GLU A 147 46.07 22.75 -20.17
C GLU A 147 44.68 22.85 -20.84
N ALA A 148 44.48 23.83 -21.69
CA ALA A 148 43.25 23.99 -22.45
C ALA A 148 42.99 22.81 -23.41
N ALA A 149 44.07 22.34 -24.10
CA ALA A 149 43.95 21.18 -24.98
C ALA A 149 43.71 19.88 -24.23
N LYS A 150 44.30 19.69 -23.06
CA LYS A 150 44.00 18.56 -22.15
C LYS A 150 42.54 18.54 -21.73
N ALA A 151 42.00 19.69 -21.31
CA ALA A 151 40.58 19.82 -20.94
C ALA A 151 39.65 19.51 -22.12
N SER A 152 39.99 19.96 -23.35
CA SER A 152 39.23 19.67 -24.57
C SER A 152 39.23 18.18 -24.90
N TRP A 153 40.36 17.51 -24.76
CA TRP A 153 40.48 16.06 -24.98
C TRP A 153 39.69 15.26 -23.92
N GLU A 154 39.76 15.64 -22.66
CA GLU A 154 38.98 15.01 -21.59
C GLU A 154 37.49 15.17 -21.81
N LEU A 155 37.02 16.36 -22.24
CA LEU A 155 35.63 16.61 -22.59
C LEU A 155 35.15 15.67 -23.69
N ALA A 156 35.94 15.57 -24.78
CA ALA A 156 35.60 14.68 -25.91
C ALA A 156 35.55 13.21 -25.45
N ARG A 157 36.48 12.75 -24.60
CA ARG A 157 36.45 11.42 -24.01
C ARG A 157 35.22 11.18 -23.15
N LEU A 158 34.82 12.17 -22.35
CA LEU A 158 33.63 12.09 -21.53
C LEU A 158 32.38 11.94 -22.41
N GLN A 159 32.26 12.74 -23.47
CA GLN A 159 31.14 12.64 -24.42
C GLN A 159 31.08 11.28 -25.11
N LEU A 160 32.21 10.74 -25.53
CA LEU A 160 32.29 9.39 -26.10
C LEU A 160 31.86 8.32 -25.09
N SER A 161 32.24 8.48 -23.81
CA SER A 161 31.83 7.54 -22.76
C SER A 161 30.34 7.47 -22.53
N TYR A 162 29.60 8.53 -22.88
CA TYR A 162 28.14 8.59 -22.80
C TYR A 162 27.43 7.81 -23.92
N CYS A 163 28.16 7.35 -24.95
CA CYS A 163 27.63 6.40 -25.93
C CYS A 163 27.36 5.03 -25.31
N ASP A 164 28.04 4.66 -24.23
CA ASP A 164 27.72 3.48 -23.42
C ASP A 164 26.62 3.86 -22.41
N ILE A 165 25.39 3.46 -22.66
CA ILE A 165 24.28 3.63 -21.73
C ILE A 165 24.46 2.63 -20.59
N ARG A 166 24.75 3.10 -19.36
CA ARG A 166 25.09 2.25 -18.21
C ARG A 166 24.07 2.38 -17.09
N SER A 167 23.86 1.26 -16.38
CA SER A 167 23.06 1.27 -15.15
C SER A 167 23.80 1.98 -14.02
N PRO A 168 23.19 2.99 -13.35
CA PRO A 168 23.81 3.64 -12.19
C PRO A 168 23.75 2.78 -10.91
N ILE A 169 22.85 1.80 -10.84
CA ILE A 169 22.67 0.91 -9.68
C ILE A 169 22.70 -0.57 -10.10
N ALA A 170 22.95 -1.44 -9.15
CA ALA A 170 22.66 -2.88 -9.31
C ALA A 170 21.17 -3.12 -9.07
N GLY A 171 20.55 -3.97 -9.88
CA GLY A 171 19.13 -4.27 -9.78
C GLY A 171 18.63 -5.11 -10.95
N THR A 172 17.34 -5.06 -11.20
CA THR A 172 16.68 -5.71 -12.33
C THR A 172 16.12 -4.64 -13.27
N VAL A 173 16.26 -4.84 -14.57
CA VAL A 173 15.60 -3.98 -15.57
C VAL A 173 14.11 -4.27 -15.50
N THR A 174 13.32 -3.32 -14.97
CA THR A 174 11.87 -3.49 -14.83
C THR A 174 11.10 -2.97 -16.03
N GLN A 175 11.67 -2.02 -16.76
CA GLN A 175 11.10 -1.48 -17.99
C GLN A 175 12.20 -1.14 -19.00
N ARG A 176 11.92 -1.38 -20.27
CA ARG A 176 12.69 -0.94 -21.42
C ARG A 176 11.74 -0.21 -22.38
N LEU A 177 12.03 1.05 -22.69
CA LEU A 177 11.18 1.82 -23.59
C LEU A 177 11.20 1.22 -24.99
N ASP A 178 10.06 1.21 -25.69
CA ASP A 178 9.93 0.64 -27.05
C ASP A 178 10.86 1.27 -28.09
N VAL A 179 11.30 2.51 -27.86
CA VAL A 179 12.29 3.20 -28.71
C VAL A 179 13.66 2.53 -28.64
N VAL A 180 13.96 1.73 -27.61
CA VAL A 180 15.26 1.07 -27.44
C VAL A 180 15.38 -0.14 -28.37
N LYS A 181 15.57 0.14 -29.65
CA LYS A 181 15.78 -0.84 -30.73
C LYS A 181 16.95 -0.41 -31.57
N VAL A 182 17.69 -1.37 -32.10
CA VAL A 182 18.82 -1.10 -33.02
C VAL A 182 18.33 -0.32 -34.23
N GLY A 183 19.04 0.72 -34.60
CA GLY A 183 18.70 1.63 -35.70
C GLY A 183 17.86 2.83 -35.27
N ASN A 184 17.30 2.86 -34.08
CA ASN A 184 16.56 4.03 -33.60
C ASN A 184 17.50 5.10 -33.02
N THR A 185 17.17 6.36 -33.28
CA THR A 185 17.91 7.50 -32.71
C THR A 185 17.26 7.92 -31.40
N VAL A 186 18.09 8.10 -30.37
CA VAL A 186 17.71 8.65 -29.07
C VAL A 186 18.35 10.00 -28.85
N THR A 187 17.66 10.87 -28.12
CA THR A 187 18.14 12.22 -27.79
C THR A 187 17.99 12.45 -26.29
N PRO A 188 18.94 13.23 -25.69
CA PRO A 188 18.74 13.68 -24.32
C PRO A 188 17.43 14.45 -24.19
N VAL A 189 16.58 14.08 -23.23
CA VAL A 189 15.36 14.85 -22.93
C VAL A 189 15.80 16.06 -22.12
N GLY A 190 15.64 17.25 -22.68
CA GLY A 190 15.89 18.51 -21.98
C GLY A 190 14.75 18.81 -21.01
N GLY A 191 14.92 18.49 -19.73
CA GLY A 191 13.95 18.82 -18.69
C GLY A 191 14.20 18.00 -17.39
N VAL A 192 13.69 18.53 -16.27
CA VAL A 192 13.91 18.01 -14.91
C VAL A 192 13.01 16.82 -14.56
N ILE A 193 12.31 16.22 -15.53
CA ILE A 193 11.34 15.17 -15.25
C ILE A 193 11.99 13.80 -15.50
N GLU A 194 12.58 13.26 -14.45
CA GLU A 194 12.93 11.84 -14.37
C GLU A 194 11.63 11.04 -14.29
N SER A 195 11.11 10.62 -15.43
CA SER A 195 9.93 9.76 -15.51
C SER A 195 10.24 8.49 -16.30
N ALA A 196 9.45 7.45 -16.06
CA ALA A 196 9.55 6.21 -16.81
C ALA A 196 9.41 6.45 -18.33
N ASP A 197 8.53 7.38 -18.72
CA ASP A 197 8.23 7.69 -20.13
C ASP A 197 9.39 8.39 -20.86
N SER A 198 10.32 8.98 -20.12
CA SER A 198 11.50 9.69 -20.67
C SER A 198 12.78 8.86 -20.58
N SER A 199 12.75 7.73 -19.89
CA SER A 199 13.93 6.89 -19.64
C SER A 199 14.02 5.75 -20.66
N LEU A 200 15.24 5.42 -21.12
CA LEU A 200 15.46 4.26 -21.97
C LEU A 200 15.27 2.94 -21.23
N PHE A 201 15.73 2.90 -19.99
CA PHE A 201 15.57 1.76 -19.09
C PHE A 201 15.18 2.26 -17.70
N VAL A 202 14.40 1.44 -16.99
CA VAL A 202 14.18 1.57 -15.56
C VAL A 202 14.83 0.38 -14.87
N VAL A 203 15.73 0.67 -13.92
CA VAL A 203 16.42 -0.36 -13.13
C VAL A 203 15.98 -0.20 -11.67
N GLU A 204 15.49 -1.29 -11.08
CA GLU A 204 15.00 -1.30 -9.71
C GLU A 204 15.64 -2.44 -8.91
N ASP A 205 15.89 -2.16 -7.64
CA ASP A 205 16.33 -3.18 -6.68
C ASP A 205 15.10 -3.92 -6.16
N LEU A 206 14.90 -5.16 -6.58
CA LEU A 206 13.78 -5.99 -6.18
C LEU A 206 14.01 -6.72 -4.84
N ASP A 207 15.21 -6.63 -4.28
CA ASP A 207 15.55 -7.27 -3.00
C ASP A 207 15.12 -6.37 -1.82
N THR A 208 15.06 -5.04 -2.04
CA THR A 208 14.63 -4.05 -1.03
C THR A 208 13.36 -3.35 -1.46
N LEU A 209 12.23 -3.90 -1.00
CA LEU A 209 10.90 -3.35 -1.29
C LEU A 209 10.35 -2.60 -0.08
N MET A 210 9.60 -1.56 -0.36
CA MET A 210 8.93 -0.74 0.63
C MET A 210 7.51 -0.39 0.20
N LEU A 211 6.70 0.06 1.15
CA LEU A 211 5.39 0.62 0.93
C LEU A 211 5.35 2.02 1.53
N ARG A 212 4.61 2.90 0.87
CA ARG A 212 4.35 4.25 1.36
C ARG A 212 2.87 4.39 1.64
N VAL A 213 2.51 4.39 2.92
CA VAL A 213 1.13 4.49 3.39
C VAL A 213 0.86 5.91 3.86
N ASN A 214 -0.22 6.52 3.39
CA ASN A 214 -0.67 7.81 3.91
C ASN A 214 -1.62 7.58 5.08
N VAL A 215 -1.28 8.12 6.24
CA VAL A 215 -1.98 7.92 7.51
C VAL A 215 -2.55 9.26 7.98
N PRO A 216 -3.81 9.34 8.43
CA PRO A 216 -4.38 10.56 9.01
C PRO A 216 -3.57 11.06 10.21
N GLU A 217 -3.43 12.39 10.36
CA GLU A 217 -2.62 13.01 11.43
C GLU A 217 -3.03 12.59 12.84
N ARG A 218 -4.32 12.34 13.08
CA ARG A 218 -4.85 11.87 14.38
C ARG A 218 -4.25 10.55 14.85
N GLU A 219 -3.67 9.76 13.96
CA GLU A 219 -3.04 8.47 14.27
C GLU A 219 -1.54 8.61 14.61
N LEU A 220 -0.97 9.83 14.43
CA LEU A 220 0.48 10.06 14.57
C LEU A 220 1.02 9.63 15.93
N ALA A 221 0.31 9.97 17.01
CA ALA A 221 0.73 9.65 18.38
C ALA A 221 0.77 8.13 18.69
N LYS A 222 0.13 7.30 17.83
CA LYS A 222 0.05 5.85 18.02
C LYS A 222 1.13 5.09 17.25
N LEU A 223 1.85 5.77 16.34
CA LEU A 223 2.83 5.13 15.47
C LEU A 223 4.25 5.47 15.90
N SER A 224 5.13 4.48 15.79
CA SER A 224 6.56 4.62 16.07
C SER A 224 7.39 3.83 15.06
N VAL A 225 8.61 4.31 14.79
CA VAL A 225 9.58 3.56 13.98
C VAL A 225 9.89 2.23 14.67
N GLY A 226 10.01 1.14 13.91
CA GLY A 226 10.22 -0.20 14.40
C GLY A 226 8.93 -0.99 14.66
N GLN A 227 7.74 -0.38 14.56
CA GLN A 227 6.48 -1.12 14.73
C GLN A 227 6.26 -2.12 13.60
N PRO A 228 5.79 -3.34 13.93
CA PRO A 228 5.50 -4.36 12.94
C PRO A 228 4.22 -4.03 12.15
N ALA A 229 4.24 -4.34 10.87
CA ALA A 229 3.11 -4.26 9.97
C ALA A 229 2.86 -5.63 9.32
N ALA A 230 1.61 -6.05 9.30
CA ALA A 230 1.17 -7.19 8.51
C ALA A 230 0.79 -6.72 7.11
N LEU A 231 1.28 -7.43 6.10
CA LEU A 231 1.05 -7.10 4.70
C LEU A 231 0.36 -8.28 4.02
N SER A 232 -0.69 -8.00 3.27
CA SER A 232 -1.36 -9.00 2.45
C SER A 232 -1.56 -8.49 1.04
N PHE A 233 -1.37 -9.37 0.05
CA PHE A 233 -1.44 -9.05 -1.36
C PHE A 233 -2.49 -9.91 -2.03
N ASP A 234 -3.39 -9.31 -2.80
CA ASP A 234 -4.41 -10.06 -3.55
C ASP A 234 -3.76 -10.93 -4.65
N ALA A 235 -2.61 -10.51 -5.16
CA ALA A 235 -1.83 -11.27 -6.13
C ALA A 235 -1.19 -12.55 -5.56
N VAL A 236 -1.07 -12.67 -4.22
CA VAL A 236 -0.48 -13.83 -3.54
C VAL A 236 -1.41 -14.27 -2.40
N PRO A 237 -2.56 -14.87 -2.71
CA PRO A 237 -3.55 -15.22 -1.70
C PRO A 237 -3.02 -16.28 -0.73
N GLY A 238 -3.46 -16.17 0.53
CA GLY A 238 -3.11 -17.15 1.58
C GLY A 238 -1.71 -17.01 2.18
N ARG A 239 -0.90 -16.03 1.74
CA ARG A 239 0.41 -15.73 2.32
C ARG A 239 0.41 -14.34 2.96
N ALA A 240 0.74 -14.29 4.23
CA ALA A 240 1.01 -13.04 4.94
C ALA A 240 2.50 -12.70 4.84
N PHE A 241 2.78 -11.44 4.57
CA PHE A 241 4.13 -10.89 4.55
C PHE A 241 4.31 -9.98 5.76
N ARG A 242 5.56 -9.78 6.16
CA ARG A 242 5.91 -8.92 7.29
C ARG A 242 6.57 -7.65 6.78
N GLY A 243 6.28 -6.56 7.45
CA GLY A 243 6.95 -5.29 7.27
C GLY A 243 7.18 -4.61 8.60
N GLU A 244 7.99 -3.57 8.59
CA GLU A 244 8.34 -2.76 9.75
C GLU A 244 8.35 -1.30 9.35
N ILE A 245 7.82 -0.43 10.20
CA ILE A 245 7.89 1.02 9.99
C ILE A 245 9.35 1.45 10.02
N SER A 246 9.88 1.89 8.87
CA SER A 246 11.25 2.38 8.73
C SER A 246 11.37 3.90 8.88
N LEU A 247 10.30 4.63 8.53
CA LEU A 247 10.28 6.09 8.59
C LEU A 247 8.85 6.59 8.76
N ILE A 248 8.68 7.58 9.61
CA ILE A 248 7.47 8.40 9.70
C ILE A 248 7.84 9.79 9.22
N SER A 249 7.14 10.29 8.19
CA SER A 249 7.42 11.62 7.63
C SER A 249 7.16 12.70 8.69
N PRO A 250 8.07 13.65 8.88
CA PRO A 250 7.84 14.80 9.75
C PRO A 250 6.88 15.83 9.13
N TYR A 251 6.52 15.65 7.86
CA TYR A 251 5.64 16.54 7.11
C TYR A 251 4.23 15.98 7.04
N VAL A 252 3.24 16.80 7.35
CA VAL A 252 1.83 16.53 7.17
C VAL A 252 1.33 17.32 5.95
N SER A 253 0.71 16.64 5.00
CA SER A 253 0.09 17.29 3.84
C SER A 253 -1.16 18.04 4.29
N ALA A 254 -1.18 19.36 4.09
CA ALA A 254 -2.32 20.20 4.46
C ALA A 254 -3.58 19.87 3.61
N ASP A 255 -3.40 19.44 2.37
CA ASP A 255 -4.51 19.12 1.46
C ASP A 255 -5.30 17.88 1.87
N THR A 256 -4.61 16.90 2.45
CA THR A 256 -5.20 15.59 2.80
C THR A 256 -5.24 15.33 4.29
N ALA A 257 -4.65 16.20 5.11
CA ALA A 257 -4.46 16.02 6.57
C ALA A 257 -3.85 14.63 6.89
N THR A 258 -2.88 14.19 6.06
CA THR A 258 -2.18 12.91 6.21
C THR A 258 -0.67 13.10 6.24
N PHE A 259 0.02 12.18 6.90
CA PHE A 259 1.47 12.03 6.81
C PHE A 259 1.84 10.68 6.19
N SER A 260 3.02 10.62 5.59
CA SER A 260 3.50 9.40 4.94
C SER A 260 4.28 8.52 5.91
N VAL A 261 3.93 7.25 5.97
CA VAL A 261 4.66 6.21 6.71
C VAL A 261 5.30 5.26 5.71
N ARG A 262 6.63 5.07 5.84
CA ARG A 262 7.38 4.13 5.03
C ARG A 262 7.52 2.81 5.78
N ILE A 263 7.09 1.72 5.15
CA ILE A 263 7.16 0.38 5.68
C ILE A 263 8.12 -0.43 4.81
N ARG A 264 9.18 -0.96 5.39
CA ARG A 264 10.10 -1.87 4.71
C ARG A 264 9.53 -3.28 4.78
N VAL A 265 9.51 -3.97 3.66
CA VAL A 265 9.15 -5.39 3.60
C VAL A 265 10.35 -6.21 4.06
N THR A 266 10.18 -7.04 5.09
CA THR A 266 11.29 -7.82 5.66
C THR A 266 11.55 -9.12 4.89
N GLU A 267 10.53 -9.69 4.27
CA GLU A 267 10.62 -10.94 3.51
C GLU A 267 9.83 -10.81 2.20
N THR A 268 10.52 -10.64 1.08
CA THR A 268 9.87 -10.52 -0.24
C THR A 268 9.57 -11.90 -0.86
N GLY A 269 10.34 -12.92 -0.50
CA GLY A 269 10.25 -14.27 -1.07
C GLY A 269 10.40 -14.32 -2.59
N GLY A 270 10.89 -13.25 -3.23
CA GLY A 270 11.01 -13.13 -4.68
C GLY A 270 9.66 -13.07 -5.43
N LEU A 271 8.53 -13.05 -4.73
CA LEU A 271 7.18 -13.07 -5.31
C LEU A 271 6.62 -11.66 -5.54
N LEU A 272 7.08 -10.70 -4.77
CA LEU A 272 6.57 -9.33 -4.83
C LEU A 272 7.23 -8.55 -5.97
N ARG A 273 6.45 -7.69 -6.60
CA ARG A 273 6.90 -6.81 -7.68
C ARG A 273 6.49 -5.37 -7.36
N PRO A 274 7.31 -4.37 -7.70
CA PRO A 274 6.89 -2.97 -7.70
C PRO A 274 5.58 -2.80 -8.49
N GLY A 275 4.68 -1.95 -7.98
CA GLY A 275 3.35 -1.74 -8.55
C GLY A 275 2.25 -2.65 -7.99
N MET A 276 2.57 -3.74 -7.29
CA MET A 276 1.55 -4.53 -6.58
C MET A 276 0.96 -3.73 -5.44
N PHE A 277 -0.34 -3.89 -5.16
CA PHE A 277 -1.00 -3.26 -4.02
C PHE A 277 -1.04 -4.20 -2.83
N ALA A 278 -0.64 -3.67 -1.68
CA ALA A 278 -0.73 -4.34 -0.39
C ALA A 278 -1.85 -3.75 0.46
N ARG A 279 -2.59 -4.60 1.16
CA ARG A 279 -3.33 -4.20 2.36
C ARG A 279 -2.36 -4.25 3.54
N VAL A 280 -2.25 -3.14 4.21
CA VAL A 280 -1.33 -2.92 5.32
C VAL A 280 -2.12 -2.85 6.61
N ALA A 281 -1.72 -3.61 7.61
CA ALA A 281 -2.24 -3.52 8.97
C ALA A 281 -1.07 -3.24 9.93
N ILE A 282 -1.02 -2.02 10.46
CA ILE A 282 0.00 -1.60 11.43
C ILE A 282 -0.59 -1.79 12.83
N VAL A 283 0.05 -2.63 13.62
CA VAL A 283 -0.36 -2.90 14.99
C VAL A 283 0.24 -1.84 15.90
N TYR A 284 -0.58 -1.03 16.56
CA TYR A 284 -0.09 0.01 17.46
C TYR A 284 -0.33 -0.28 18.95
N GLU A 285 -1.26 -1.19 19.27
CA GLU A 285 -1.49 -1.62 20.66
C GLU A 285 -1.89 -3.08 20.70
N ARG A 286 -1.38 -3.83 21.67
CA ARG A 286 -1.75 -5.23 21.91
C ARG A 286 -2.12 -5.41 23.37
N LYS A 287 -3.24 -6.09 23.60
CA LYS A 287 -3.66 -6.55 24.92
C LYS A 287 -3.85 -8.06 24.87
N PRO A 288 -3.05 -8.83 25.59
CA PRO A 288 -3.11 -10.30 25.52
C PRO A 288 -4.39 -10.88 26.15
N ASP A 289 -5.01 -10.17 27.08
CA ASP A 289 -6.16 -10.66 27.90
C ASP A 289 -7.31 -9.63 27.92
N ALA A 290 -7.79 -9.21 26.74
CA ALA A 290 -8.90 -8.29 26.62
C ALA A 290 -10.25 -9.03 26.65
N LEU A 291 -11.19 -8.59 27.49
CA LEU A 291 -12.57 -9.08 27.45
C LEU A 291 -13.26 -8.51 26.21
N GLN A 292 -13.72 -9.38 25.33
CA GLN A 292 -14.20 -9.00 24.00
C GLN A 292 -15.67 -9.33 23.77
N ILE A 293 -16.35 -8.45 23.04
CA ILE A 293 -17.68 -8.68 22.49
C ILE A 293 -17.69 -8.38 21.01
N PRO A 294 -18.56 -9.02 20.20
CA PRO A 294 -18.80 -8.59 18.83
C PRO A 294 -19.35 -7.16 18.79
N ARG A 295 -18.93 -6.37 17.83
CA ARG A 295 -19.42 -4.99 17.65
C ARG A 295 -20.93 -4.93 17.49
N THR A 296 -21.52 -5.97 16.89
CA THR A 296 -22.96 -6.13 16.73
C THR A 296 -23.74 -6.25 18.05
N ALA A 297 -23.08 -6.52 19.17
CA ALA A 297 -23.73 -6.57 20.48
C ALA A 297 -24.02 -5.18 21.06
N LEU A 298 -23.38 -4.11 20.54
CA LEU A 298 -23.65 -2.75 20.98
C LEU A 298 -25.03 -2.28 20.52
N LEU A 299 -25.74 -1.63 21.42
CA LEU A 299 -27.02 -0.99 21.11
C LEU A 299 -26.75 0.35 20.43
N ASP A 300 -27.49 0.59 19.35
CA ASP A 300 -27.51 1.89 18.67
C ASP A 300 -28.42 2.83 19.46
N SER A 301 -27.86 3.54 20.43
CA SER A 301 -28.60 4.46 21.31
C SER A 301 -27.82 5.75 21.50
N GLU A 302 -28.53 6.87 21.60
CA GLU A 302 -27.96 8.14 22.01
C GLU A 302 -27.51 8.02 23.49
N GLY A 303 -26.21 8.23 23.75
CA GLY A 303 -25.65 8.21 25.10
C GLY A 303 -24.52 7.18 25.30
N PRO A 304 -24.25 6.78 26.56
CA PRO A 304 -23.15 5.85 26.83
C PRO A 304 -23.43 4.48 26.19
N PRO A 305 -22.38 3.76 25.71
CA PRO A 305 -22.54 2.44 25.09
C PRO A 305 -23.20 1.46 26.03
N LYS A 306 -24.15 0.68 25.50
CA LYS A 306 -24.92 -0.31 26.25
C LYS A 306 -25.01 -1.62 25.49
N VAL A 307 -25.26 -2.71 26.22
CA VAL A 307 -25.51 -4.05 25.69
C VAL A 307 -26.66 -4.71 26.42
N PHE A 308 -27.33 -5.68 25.80
CA PHE A 308 -28.24 -6.59 26.49
C PHE A 308 -27.47 -7.84 26.95
N VAL A 309 -27.51 -8.10 28.25
CA VAL A 309 -26.97 -9.36 28.86
C VAL A 309 -28.12 -10.29 29.14
N VAL A 310 -28.02 -11.52 28.73
CA VAL A 310 -29.00 -12.58 29.05
C VAL A 310 -28.65 -13.21 30.38
N LYS A 311 -29.57 -13.11 31.37
CA LYS A 311 -29.44 -13.76 32.64
C LYS A 311 -30.80 -14.37 33.01
N ASP A 312 -30.82 -15.64 33.38
CA ASP A 312 -32.00 -16.41 33.79
C ASP A 312 -33.19 -16.27 32.80
N GLY A 313 -32.87 -16.31 31.48
CA GLY A 313 -33.87 -16.19 30.40
C GLY A 313 -34.45 -14.77 30.23
N LYS A 314 -33.89 -13.75 30.84
CA LYS A 314 -34.29 -12.34 30.70
C LYS A 314 -33.15 -11.48 30.18
N ALA A 315 -33.48 -10.48 29.38
CA ALA A 315 -32.52 -9.50 28.90
C ALA A 315 -32.42 -8.30 29.87
N ALA A 316 -31.21 -8.06 30.36
CA ALA A 316 -30.90 -6.90 31.19
C ALA A 316 -30.01 -5.92 30.39
N GLU A 317 -30.48 -4.67 30.28
CA GLU A 317 -29.67 -3.60 29.71
C GLU A 317 -28.54 -3.21 30.65
N ARG A 318 -27.32 -3.11 30.16
CA ARG A 318 -26.14 -2.78 30.96
C ARG A 318 -25.23 -1.79 30.21
N ALA A 319 -24.89 -0.71 30.89
CA ALA A 319 -23.88 0.23 30.38
C ALA A 319 -22.48 -0.42 30.45
N VAL A 320 -21.67 -0.16 29.42
CA VAL A 320 -20.31 -0.70 29.31
C VAL A 320 -19.32 0.41 28.99
N LYS A 321 -18.08 0.27 29.45
CA LYS A 321 -16.97 1.09 28.98
C LYS A 321 -16.20 0.30 27.94
N LEU A 322 -15.98 0.94 26.79
CA LEU A 322 -15.27 0.35 25.66
C LEU A 322 -13.78 0.69 25.72
N GLY A 323 -12.96 -0.23 25.27
CA GLY A 323 -11.53 -0.08 25.08
C GLY A 323 -11.12 -0.17 23.62
N LEU A 324 -10.17 -1.04 23.31
CA LEU A 324 -9.67 -1.27 21.97
C LEU A 324 -10.76 -1.81 21.03
N SER A 325 -10.63 -1.51 19.75
CA SER A 325 -11.50 -2.06 18.71
C SER A 325 -10.65 -2.47 17.50
N ASN A 326 -10.95 -3.65 16.92
CA ASN A 326 -10.36 -4.11 15.67
C ASN A 326 -11.36 -4.20 14.52
N GLY A 327 -12.46 -3.46 14.62
CA GLY A 327 -13.53 -3.42 13.64
C GLY A 327 -14.65 -4.43 13.90
N ALA A 328 -14.37 -5.72 14.00
CA ALA A 328 -15.35 -6.78 14.26
C ALA A 328 -15.62 -7.00 15.76
N TRP A 329 -14.60 -6.79 16.59
CA TRP A 329 -14.63 -7.01 18.04
C TRP A 329 -14.26 -5.73 18.79
N ILE A 330 -14.83 -5.58 19.98
CA ILE A 330 -14.58 -4.45 20.86
C ILE A 330 -14.25 -4.96 22.25
N GLU A 331 -13.21 -4.39 22.84
CA GLU A 331 -12.86 -4.61 24.23
C GLU A 331 -13.89 -3.93 25.15
N VAL A 332 -14.29 -4.62 26.19
CA VAL A 332 -15.06 -4.05 27.29
C VAL A 332 -14.17 -4.00 28.53
N THR A 333 -13.88 -2.78 28.98
CA THR A 333 -13.03 -2.56 30.16
C THR A 333 -13.80 -2.62 31.45
N GLU A 334 -15.08 -2.21 31.45
CA GLU A 334 -15.98 -2.24 32.60
C GLU A 334 -17.41 -2.57 32.15
N GLY A 335 -18.16 -3.23 33.03
CA GLY A 335 -19.59 -3.50 32.82
C GLY A 335 -19.94 -4.94 32.51
N LEU A 336 -19.00 -5.77 32.05
CA LEU A 336 -19.22 -7.20 31.77
C LEU A 336 -18.20 -8.09 32.49
N LYS A 337 -18.58 -9.35 32.67
CA LYS A 337 -17.71 -10.41 33.16
C LYS A 337 -17.47 -11.45 32.08
N ASP A 338 -16.40 -12.21 32.25
CA ASP A 338 -16.09 -13.33 31.38
C ASP A 338 -17.18 -14.41 31.48
N GLY A 339 -17.55 -14.98 30.32
CA GLY A 339 -18.59 -16.01 30.24
C GLY A 339 -20.03 -15.49 30.21
N GLU A 340 -20.30 -14.18 30.31
CA GLU A 340 -21.65 -13.64 30.19
C GLU A 340 -22.14 -13.70 28.74
N GLN A 341 -23.44 -13.92 28.54
CA GLN A 341 -24.05 -13.94 27.19
C GLN A 341 -24.60 -12.56 26.85
N VAL A 342 -24.15 -12.01 25.72
CA VAL A 342 -24.61 -10.71 25.14
C VAL A 342 -25.42 -10.95 23.90
N VAL A 343 -26.51 -10.21 23.73
CA VAL A 343 -27.38 -10.31 22.54
C VAL A 343 -26.69 -9.65 21.36
N VAL A 344 -26.59 -10.35 20.23
CA VAL A 344 -25.97 -9.89 18.98
C VAL A 344 -26.97 -9.68 17.85
N VAL A 345 -28.10 -10.39 17.89
CA VAL A 345 -29.20 -10.25 16.94
C VAL A 345 -30.53 -10.23 17.69
N GLY A 346 -31.46 -9.37 17.25
CA GLY A 346 -32.79 -9.24 17.85
C GLY A 346 -32.92 -8.11 18.89
N GLN A 347 -31.86 -7.31 19.11
CA GLN A 347 -31.83 -6.25 20.15
C GLN A 347 -32.98 -5.25 19.98
N GLY A 348 -33.38 -4.91 18.74
CA GLY A 348 -34.44 -3.91 18.47
C GLY A 348 -35.83 -4.34 18.97
N ALA A 349 -36.06 -5.65 19.16
CA ALA A 349 -37.31 -6.19 19.67
C ALA A 349 -37.28 -6.43 21.20
N VAL A 350 -36.11 -6.33 21.82
CA VAL A 350 -35.91 -6.63 23.25
C VAL A 350 -36.06 -5.36 24.08
N LYS A 351 -36.88 -5.44 25.12
CA LYS A 351 -37.00 -4.40 26.17
C LYS A 351 -36.25 -4.84 27.44
N PRO A 352 -35.74 -3.91 28.26
CA PRO A 352 -35.14 -4.25 29.52
C PRO A 352 -36.12 -5.10 30.38
N GLY A 353 -35.64 -6.28 30.87
CA GLY A 353 -36.45 -7.21 31.64
C GLY A 353 -37.30 -8.17 30.82
N ALA A 354 -37.36 -8.10 29.51
CA ALA A 354 -38.14 -8.98 28.66
C ALA A 354 -37.61 -10.43 28.70
N ALA A 355 -38.51 -11.41 28.67
CA ALA A 355 -38.17 -12.80 28.51
C ALA A 355 -37.60 -13.03 27.10
N VAL A 356 -36.43 -13.69 27.02
CA VAL A 356 -35.76 -13.97 25.75
C VAL A 356 -35.55 -15.48 25.60
N ARG A 357 -35.62 -15.94 24.35
CA ARG A 357 -35.28 -17.31 23.98
C ARG A 357 -34.04 -17.28 23.07
N VAL A 358 -32.98 -17.86 23.57
CA VAL A 358 -31.74 -18.01 22.78
C VAL A 358 -31.98 -19.03 21.68
N VAL A 359 -31.87 -18.59 20.42
CA VAL A 359 -32.08 -19.44 19.24
C VAL A 359 -30.76 -19.94 18.70
N ASN A 360 -29.71 -19.16 18.83
CA ASN A 360 -28.37 -19.51 18.34
C ASN A 360 -27.29 -18.85 19.22
N SER A 361 -26.17 -19.54 19.37
CA SER A 361 -24.99 -18.99 20.05
C SER A 361 -23.88 -18.89 19.02
N SER A 362 -23.51 -17.69 18.62
CA SER A 362 -22.42 -17.48 17.68
C SER A 362 -21.08 -17.66 18.38
N ALA A 363 -20.30 -18.66 17.91
CA ALA A 363 -18.90 -18.78 18.24
C ALA A 363 -18.08 -17.78 17.39
N ARG A 364 -16.94 -17.34 17.92
CA ARG A 364 -16.00 -16.43 17.27
C ARG A 364 -15.64 -16.92 15.86
N PRO A 365 -15.80 -16.11 14.79
CA PRO A 365 -15.11 -16.38 13.54
C PRO A 365 -13.59 -16.37 13.76
N ALA A 366 -12.86 -17.20 13.01
CA ALA A 366 -11.42 -17.38 13.16
C ALA A 366 -10.70 -16.03 13.27
N ALA A 367 -9.82 -15.92 14.26
CA ALA A 367 -9.01 -14.73 14.49
C ALA A 367 -8.23 -14.37 13.23
N ILE A 368 -8.17 -13.06 12.90
CA ILE A 368 -7.18 -12.57 11.95
C ILE A 368 -5.82 -13.04 12.48
N GLN A 369 -5.12 -13.88 11.69
CA GLN A 369 -3.78 -14.33 12.06
C GLN A 369 -2.85 -13.13 12.05
N LEU A 370 -2.64 -12.53 13.20
CA LEU A 370 -1.61 -11.52 13.40
C LEU A 370 -0.25 -12.24 13.33
N PRO A 371 0.75 -11.65 12.68
CA PRO A 371 2.09 -12.22 12.69
C PRO A 371 2.56 -12.34 14.14
N ALA A 372 3.06 -13.51 14.51
CA ALA A 372 3.59 -13.77 15.84
C ALA A 372 4.64 -12.71 16.19
N ALA A 373 4.53 -12.12 17.38
CA ALA A 373 5.59 -11.32 17.94
C ALA A 373 6.75 -12.27 18.25
N THR A 374 7.81 -12.20 17.45
CA THR A 374 9.10 -12.74 17.86
C THR A 374 9.72 -11.73 18.81
N GLY A 375 9.89 -12.16 20.08
CA GLY A 375 10.65 -11.46 21.11
C GLY A 375 12.11 -11.34 20.74
#